data_f9bd1e08c1c1cde10a2e8b19946ab543
#
_entry.id   f9bd1e08c1c1cde10a2e8b19946ab543
#
_cell.length_a   1.000
_cell.length_b   1.000
_cell.length_c   1.000
_cell.angle_alpha   90.00
_cell.angle_beta   90.00
_cell.angle_gamma   90.00
#
_symmetry.space_group_name_H-M   'P 1'
#
loop_
_entity.id
_entity.type
_entity.pdbx_description
1 polymer ?
#
loop_
_entity_poly.entity_id
_entity_poly.type
_entity_poly.pdbx_seq_one_letter_code
_entity_poly.pdbx_strand_id
1 'polypeptide(L)'
;LNQFLIEQYASNRKVLVIVDEAQNLSPKVLEEVRMLSGVETTKDKVLRIILAGQPELNQKLDAPELVQLVQRVRLRFHLSALTREDMEGYIRHRLEVAGAEGREIFQPETFDRIYR
;
A
#
# COMPACT_ATOMS: atom_id res chain seq x y z
N LEU A 1 -1.53 0.20 22.38
CA LEU A 1 -2.30 0.01 21.15
C LEU A 1 -3.75 -0.37 21.48
N ASN A 2 -4.00 -1.40 22.34
CA ASN A 2 -5.37 -1.87 22.62
C ASN A 2 -6.27 -0.77 23.19
N GLN A 3 -5.79 0.01 24.16
CA GLN A 3 -6.56 1.11 24.73
C GLN A 3 -6.93 2.16 23.67
N PHE A 4 -5.98 2.54 22.82
CA PHE A 4 -6.21 3.45 21.69
C PHE A 4 -7.29 2.91 20.75
N LEU A 5 -7.23 1.62 20.39
CA LEU A 5 -8.23 1.01 19.50
C LEU A 5 -9.63 1.03 20.13
N ILE A 6 -9.74 0.76 21.43
CA ILE A 6 -11.01 0.81 22.16
C ILE A 6 -11.59 2.23 22.15
N GLU A 7 -10.78 3.24 22.39
CA GLU A 7 -11.19 4.66 22.37
C GLU A 7 -11.67 5.08 20.97
N GLN A 8 -10.94 4.68 19.91
CA GLN A 8 -11.35 4.97 18.52
C GLN A 8 -12.66 4.26 18.17
N TYR A 9 -12.82 3.01 18.57
CA TYR A 9 -14.04 2.26 18.36
C TYR A 9 -15.25 2.88 19.10
N ALA A 10 -15.09 3.26 20.37
CA ALA A 10 -16.12 3.95 21.15
C ALA A 10 -16.54 5.27 20.52
N SER A 11 -15.64 5.92 19.78
CA SER A 11 -15.90 7.14 19.01
C SER A 11 -16.41 6.88 17.58
N ASN A 12 -16.79 5.62 17.26
CA ASN A 12 -17.21 5.17 15.92
C ASN A 12 -16.18 5.48 14.83
N ARG A 13 -14.90 5.46 15.17
CA ARG A 13 -13.79 5.67 14.23
C ARG A 13 -13.13 4.34 13.89
N LYS A 14 -12.84 4.14 12.61
CA LYS A 14 -12.11 2.98 12.10
C LYS A 14 -10.62 3.32 12.02
N VAL A 15 -9.78 2.40 12.45
CA VAL A 15 -8.32 2.56 12.40
C VAL A 15 -7.77 1.80 11.21
N LEU A 16 -6.93 2.48 10.43
CA LEU A 16 -6.16 1.90 9.33
C LEU A 16 -4.68 2.08 9.64
N VAL A 17 -3.94 0.98 9.60
CA VAL A 17 -2.47 0.98 9.67
C VAL A 17 -1.94 0.64 8.29
N ILE A 18 -1.05 1.47 7.78
CA ILE A 18 -0.33 1.21 6.53
C ILE A 18 1.13 0.94 6.90
N VAL A 19 1.62 -0.23 6.53
CA VAL A 19 3.01 -0.64 6.70
C VAL A 19 3.65 -0.58 5.32
N ASP A 20 4.48 0.42 5.11
CA ASP A 20 5.24 0.58 3.87
C ASP A 20 6.57 -0.19 3.92
N GLU A 21 7.11 -0.51 2.75
CA GLU A 21 8.35 -1.31 2.61
C GLU A 21 8.28 -2.65 3.36
N ALA A 22 7.10 -3.28 3.38
CA ALA A 22 6.83 -4.48 4.19
C ALA A 22 7.69 -5.69 3.78
N GLN A 23 8.32 -5.71 2.58
CA GLN A 23 9.30 -6.72 2.19
C GLN A 23 10.53 -6.73 3.11
N ASN A 24 10.81 -5.62 3.84
CA ASN A 24 11.92 -5.55 4.78
C ASN A 24 11.61 -6.18 6.15
N LEU A 25 10.35 -6.46 6.44
CA LEU A 25 9.95 -7.11 7.69
C LEU A 25 10.38 -8.58 7.71
N SER A 26 10.84 -9.05 8.86
CA SER A 26 11.07 -10.49 9.04
C SER A 26 9.76 -11.27 9.10
N PRO A 27 9.76 -12.58 8.79
CA PRO A 27 8.56 -13.42 8.93
C PRO A 27 7.94 -13.33 10.33
N LYS A 28 8.79 -13.25 11.37
CA LYS A 28 8.33 -13.11 12.76
C LYS A 28 7.53 -11.81 12.97
N VAL A 29 8.01 -10.69 12.43
CA VAL A 29 7.30 -9.40 12.54
C VAL A 29 6.00 -9.41 11.72
N LEU A 30 5.99 -10.03 10.53
CA LEU A 30 4.78 -10.20 9.76
C LEU A 30 3.73 -11.05 10.50
N GLU A 31 4.15 -12.05 11.25
CA GLU A 31 3.25 -12.83 12.10
C GLU A 31 2.71 -12.01 13.28
N GLU A 32 3.49 -11.12 13.86
CA GLU A 32 3.01 -10.16 14.87
C GLU A 32 1.96 -9.21 14.27
N VAL A 33 2.14 -8.75 13.03
CA VAL A 33 1.14 -7.97 12.29
C VAL A 33 -0.15 -8.77 12.09
N ARG A 34 -0.05 -10.08 11.80
CA ARG A 34 -1.22 -10.96 11.76
C ARG A 34 -1.97 -10.98 13.09
N MET A 35 -1.25 -11.09 14.20
CA MET A 35 -1.85 -11.07 15.54
C MET A 35 -2.60 -9.76 15.80
N LEU A 36 -2.01 -8.62 15.42
CA LEU A 36 -2.65 -7.31 15.52
C LEU A 36 -3.92 -7.22 14.67
N SER A 37 -3.93 -7.81 13.48
CA SER A 37 -5.12 -7.83 12.61
C SER A 37 -6.28 -8.63 13.17
N GLY A 38 -6.04 -9.44 14.20
CA GLY A 38 -7.03 -10.23 14.91
C GLY A 38 -7.77 -9.48 16.02
N VAL A 39 -7.48 -8.18 16.23
CA VAL A 39 -8.21 -7.37 17.19
C VAL A 39 -9.60 -7.08 16.62
N GLU A 40 -10.57 -7.85 17.11
CA GLU A 40 -11.97 -7.78 16.69
C GLU A 40 -12.85 -7.56 17.92
N THR A 41 -13.95 -6.84 17.71
CA THR A 41 -15.09 -6.90 18.63
C THR A 41 -16.06 -7.98 18.16
N THR A 42 -17.05 -8.31 18.96
CA THR A 42 -18.09 -9.31 18.61
C THR A 42 -18.86 -8.98 17.33
N LYS A 43 -18.77 -7.75 16.81
CA LYS A 43 -19.53 -7.30 15.66
C LYS A 43 -18.68 -6.71 14.53
N ASP A 44 -17.48 -6.17 14.82
CA ASP A 44 -16.70 -5.38 13.85
C ASP A 44 -15.19 -5.57 13.95
N LYS A 45 -14.52 -5.44 12.81
CA LYS A 45 -13.07 -5.28 12.75
C LYS A 45 -12.68 -3.85 13.07
N VAL A 46 -12.03 -3.67 14.21
CA VAL A 46 -11.59 -2.34 14.70
C VAL A 46 -10.37 -1.85 13.95
N LEU A 47 -9.50 -2.77 13.54
CA LEU A 47 -8.24 -2.48 12.87
C LEU A 47 -8.22 -3.08 11.47
N ARG A 48 -7.81 -2.27 10.49
CA ARG A 48 -7.45 -2.71 9.14
C ARG A 48 -5.98 -2.45 8.89
N ILE A 49 -5.33 -3.36 8.18
CA ILE A 49 -3.90 -3.25 7.88
C ILE A 49 -3.71 -3.37 6.37
N ILE A 50 -2.91 -2.47 5.81
CA ILE A 50 -2.40 -2.55 4.45
C ILE A 50 -0.90 -2.78 4.55
N LEU A 51 -0.42 -3.82 3.88
CA LEU A 51 1.00 -4.03 3.65
C LEU A 51 1.31 -3.53 2.24
N ALA A 52 2.15 -2.53 2.14
CA ALA A 52 2.68 -2.03 0.88
C ALA A 52 4.16 -2.42 0.77
N GLY A 53 4.62 -2.77 -0.41
CA GLY A 53 6.01 -3.16 -0.61
C GLY A 53 6.30 -3.58 -2.05
N GLN A 54 7.55 -3.89 -2.31
CA GLN A 54 8.04 -4.34 -3.60
C GLN A 54 7.58 -5.77 -3.91
N PRO A 55 7.72 -6.26 -5.16
CA PRO A 55 7.26 -7.60 -5.58
C PRO A 55 7.81 -8.75 -4.72
N GLU A 56 8.97 -8.55 -4.08
CA GLU A 56 9.60 -9.51 -3.15
C GLU A 56 8.71 -9.81 -1.93
N LEU A 57 7.81 -8.88 -1.58
CA LEU A 57 6.80 -9.12 -0.53
C LEU A 57 5.91 -10.31 -0.89
N ASN A 58 5.50 -10.44 -2.16
CA ASN A 58 4.69 -11.58 -2.59
C ASN A 58 5.43 -12.90 -2.39
N GLN A 59 6.72 -12.97 -2.80
CA GLN A 59 7.53 -14.16 -2.62
C GLN A 59 7.68 -14.52 -1.14
N LYS A 60 7.87 -13.51 -0.29
CA LYS A 60 7.95 -13.69 1.16
C LYS A 60 6.63 -14.21 1.74
N LEU A 61 5.49 -13.68 1.31
CA LEU A 61 4.17 -14.09 1.76
C LEU A 61 3.80 -15.52 1.33
N ASP A 62 4.43 -16.03 0.27
CA ASP A 62 4.21 -17.42 -0.19
C ASP A 62 5.02 -18.45 0.64
N ALA A 63 5.81 -18.01 1.61
CA ALA A 63 6.54 -18.90 2.52
C ALA A 63 5.57 -19.68 3.43
N PRO A 64 5.84 -20.99 3.68
CA PRO A 64 4.95 -21.86 4.47
C PRO A 64 4.65 -21.32 5.88
N GLU A 65 5.60 -20.63 6.50
CA GLU A 65 5.45 -20.03 7.83
C GLU A 65 4.43 -18.90 7.88
N LEU A 66 4.10 -18.28 6.73
CA LEU A 66 3.17 -17.14 6.65
C LEU A 66 1.78 -17.53 6.12
N VAL A 67 1.49 -18.79 5.95
CA VAL A 67 0.19 -19.30 5.45
C VAL A 67 -0.99 -18.71 6.24
N GLN A 68 -0.87 -18.62 7.56
CA GLN A 68 -1.94 -18.07 8.40
C GLN A 68 -2.15 -16.56 8.21
N LEU A 69 -1.08 -15.80 7.93
CA LEU A 69 -1.18 -14.39 7.55
C LEU A 69 -1.90 -14.27 6.21
N VAL A 70 -1.47 -15.06 5.23
CA VAL A 70 -2.02 -15.04 3.86
C VAL A 70 -3.52 -15.36 3.84
N GLN A 71 -3.98 -16.28 4.66
CA GLN A 71 -5.42 -16.60 4.78
C GLN A 71 -6.27 -15.42 5.29
N ARG A 72 -5.65 -14.42 5.92
CA ARG A 72 -6.33 -13.20 6.36
C ARG A 72 -6.25 -12.05 5.35
N VAL A 73 -5.40 -12.19 4.32
CA VAL A 73 -5.31 -11.21 3.23
C VAL A 73 -6.53 -11.35 2.34
N ARG A 74 -7.39 -10.32 2.35
CA ARG A 74 -8.63 -10.32 1.55
C ARG A 74 -8.41 -9.86 0.12
N LEU A 75 -7.41 -9.03 -0.09
CA LEU A 75 -7.12 -8.44 -1.39
C LEU A 75 -5.61 -8.34 -1.58
N ARG A 76 -5.12 -8.82 -2.71
CA ARG A 76 -3.77 -8.56 -3.20
C ARG A 76 -3.87 -7.70 -4.45
N PHE A 77 -3.13 -6.64 -4.47
CA PHE A 77 -3.06 -5.72 -5.60
C PHE A 77 -1.63 -5.66 -6.11
N HIS A 78 -1.46 -5.74 -7.42
CA HIS A 78 -0.17 -5.54 -8.05
C HIS A 78 -0.22 -4.27 -8.90
N LEU A 79 0.65 -3.32 -8.60
CA LEU A 79 0.83 -2.12 -9.40
C LEU A 79 1.88 -2.42 -10.47
N SER A 80 1.46 -2.47 -11.72
CA SER A 80 2.37 -2.54 -12.85
C SER A 80 3.01 -1.19 -13.15
N ALA A 81 4.05 -1.21 -13.97
CA ALA A 81 4.60 0.02 -14.54
C ALA A 81 3.52 0.80 -15.30
N LEU A 82 3.65 2.11 -15.32
CA LEU A 82 2.75 2.99 -16.07
C LEU A 82 2.80 2.64 -17.57
N THR A 83 1.65 2.72 -18.23
CA THR A 83 1.62 2.72 -19.68
C THR A 83 2.28 4.00 -20.22
N ARG A 84 2.59 4.03 -21.52
CA ARG A 84 3.15 5.25 -22.14
C ARG A 84 2.22 6.45 -21.95
N GLU A 85 0.91 6.25 -22.09
CA GLU A 85 -0.11 7.29 -21.96
C GLU A 85 -0.25 7.76 -20.52
N ASP A 86 -0.31 6.84 -19.55
CA ASP A 86 -0.38 7.14 -18.12
C ASP A 86 0.88 7.88 -17.64
N MET A 87 2.06 7.49 -18.14
CA MET A 87 3.33 8.16 -17.82
C MET A 87 3.33 9.61 -18.27
N GLU A 88 2.87 9.90 -19.49
CA GLU A 88 2.77 11.29 -19.98
C GLU A 88 1.82 12.10 -19.10
N GLY A 89 0.64 11.56 -18.80
CA GLY A 89 -0.34 12.18 -17.91
C GLY A 89 0.24 12.45 -16.51
N TYR A 90 0.97 11.48 -15.95
CA TYR A 90 1.64 11.62 -14.66
C TYR A 90 2.68 12.75 -14.68
N ILE A 91 3.56 12.79 -15.67
CA ILE A 91 4.60 13.83 -15.78
C ILE A 91 3.96 15.21 -15.90
N ARG A 92 2.97 15.37 -16.79
CA ARG A 92 2.26 16.66 -16.96
C ARG A 92 1.60 17.10 -15.66
N HIS A 93 0.92 16.20 -14.97
CA HIS A 93 0.30 16.51 -13.68
C HIS A 93 1.34 16.93 -12.63
N ARG A 94 2.47 16.23 -12.55
CA ARG A 94 3.56 16.58 -11.61
C ARG A 94 4.16 17.95 -11.90
N LEU A 95 4.33 18.30 -13.15
CA LEU A 95 4.80 19.63 -13.55
C LEU A 95 3.80 20.73 -13.19
N GLU A 96 2.51 20.48 -13.41
CA GLU A 96 1.45 21.42 -13.05
C GLU A 96 1.41 21.67 -11.55
N VAL A 97 1.48 20.62 -10.72
CA VAL A 97 1.57 20.73 -9.26
C VAL A 97 2.84 21.47 -8.81
N ALA A 98 3.93 21.38 -9.60
CA ALA A 98 5.17 22.10 -9.35
C ALA A 98 5.16 23.56 -9.85
N GLY A 99 4.05 24.06 -10.39
CA GLY A 99 3.90 25.44 -10.84
C GLY A 99 4.26 25.67 -12.30
N ALA A 100 4.08 24.66 -13.15
CA ALA A 100 4.29 24.85 -14.60
C ALA A 100 3.26 25.81 -15.23
N GLU A 101 2.08 25.99 -14.61
CA GLU A 101 1.04 26.93 -15.04
C GLU A 101 0.71 26.81 -16.55
N GLY A 102 0.54 25.58 -17.03
CA GLY A 102 0.24 25.27 -18.43
C GLY A 102 1.44 25.42 -19.39
N ARG A 103 2.63 25.70 -18.89
CA ARG A 103 3.84 25.78 -19.74
C ARG A 103 4.24 24.39 -20.24
N GLU A 104 4.48 24.28 -21.53
CA GLU A 104 4.97 23.07 -22.16
C GLU A 104 6.48 22.93 -21.95
N ILE A 105 6.90 22.15 -20.93
CA ILE A 105 8.30 21.98 -20.53
C ILE A 105 8.97 20.88 -21.39
N PHE A 106 8.23 19.87 -21.76
CA PHE A 106 8.70 18.77 -22.61
C PHE A 106 7.95 18.75 -23.93
N GLN A 107 8.67 18.60 -25.03
CA GLN A 107 8.06 18.35 -26.34
C GLN A 107 7.46 16.94 -26.40
N PRO A 108 6.40 16.71 -27.19
CA PRO A 108 5.72 15.41 -27.27
C PRO A 108 6.67 14.22 -27.53
N GLU A 109 7.67 14.39 -28.40
CA GLU A 109 8.64 13.37 -28.76
C GLU A 109 9.55 12.96 -27.59
N THR A 110 9.66 13.80 -26.55
CA THR A 110 10.44 13.52 -25.35
C THR A 110 9.84 12.38 -24.55
N PHE A 111 8.50 12.28 -24.51
CA PHE A 111 7.82 11.24 -23.76
C PHE A 111 8.10 9.84 -24.32
N ASP A 112 8.30 9.69 -25.62
CA ASP A 112 8.67 8.41 -26.23
C ASP A 112 10.09 7.97 -25.85
N ARG A 113 10.97 8.93 -25.56
CA ARG A 113 12.33 8.64 -25.08
C ARG A 113 12.37 8.30 -23.59
N ILE A 114 11.48 8.90 -22.78
CA ILE A 114 11.38 8.62 -21.36
C ILE A 114 10.78 7.24 -21.12
N TYR A 115 9.85 6.81 -21.96
CA TYR A 115 9.15 5.54 -21.82
C TYR A 115 10.00 4.31 -22.16
N ARG A 116 11.13 4.45 -22.85
CA ARG A 116 12.04 3.34 -23.22
C ARG A 116 12.87 2.85 -22.03
#